data_6c97948e178825a9d38212ea3b175db1
#
_entry.id   6c97948e178825a9d38212ea3b175db1
#
_cell.length_a   1.000
_cell.length_b   1.000
_cell.length_c   1.000
_cell.angle_alpha   90.00
_cell.angle_beta   90.00
_cell.angle_gamma   90.00
#
_symmetry.space_group_name_H-M   'P 1'
#
loop_
_entity.id
_entity.type
_entity.pdbx_description
1 polymer ?
#
loop_
_entity_poly.entity_id
_entity_poly.type
_entity_poly.pdbx_seq_one_letter_code
_entity_poly.pdbx_strand_id
1 'polypeptide(L)'
;MLNPEGFLSIEKRVQLKPYIAPAPKQRELISDTELMNEAGGTLVVDTESYNNYFLIAFKNIKTNKILTLEIPDDFNARKLSWVMHNYRTVGFNSINYDLLMIWYSYANQDTISLQQLSNDIIYVNNHKKELLKRYKFIVYPTNHIDLIEVCPLKGSLKLYTARLHTKRVQDLPFNVDIDLTSEQIPVVKDYCVNDLDDTHELFDFLKERIDLRQSMTIEYGEDLRSKS
;
A
#
# COMPACT_ATOMS: atom_id res chain seq x y z
N MET A 1 -43.79 29.33 9.85
CA MET A 1 -44.22 28.11 9.12
C MET A 1 -43.35 28.01 7.88
N LEU A 2 -42.40 27.11 7.86
CA LEU A 2 -41.51 26.87 6.70
C LEU A 2 -42.29 26.03 5.69
N ASN A 3 -42.37 26.54 4.44
CA ASN A 3 -43.06 25.93 3.32
C ASN A 3 -42.42 24.55 2.99
N PRO A 4 -43.18 23.43 2.93
CA PRO A 4 -42.64 22.10 2.66
C PRO A 4 -42.06 21.92 1.25
N GLU A 5 -42.21 22.88 0.35
CA GLU A 5 -41.78 22.81 -1.04
C GLU A 5 -40.27 23.16 -1.26
N GLY A 6 -39.52 23.43 -0.20
CA GLY A 6 -38.09 23.75 -0.30
C GLY A 6 -37.13 22.54 -0.38
N PHE A 7 -37.63 21.33 -0.23
CA PHE A 7 -36.83 20.15 -0.48
C PHE A 7 -36.85 19.83 -1.97
N LEU A 8 -35.70 19.99 -2.63
CA LEU A 8 -35.49 19.50 -3.99
C LEU A 8 -35.97 18.05 -4.08
N SER A 9 -36.96 17.82 -4.94
CA SER A 9 -37.53 16.51 -5.20
C SER A 9 -36.37 15.53 -5.51
N ILE A 10 -36.48 14.31 -5.01
CA ILE A 10 -35.51 13.21 -5.22
C ILE A 10 -35.24 12.94 -6.71
N GLU A 11 -36.13 13.41 -7.60
CA GLU A 11 -36.04 13.29 -9.05
C GLU A 11 -34.94 14.14 -9.72
N LYS A 12 -34.35 15.11 -9.02
CA LYS A 12 -33.15 15.84 -9.48
C LYS A 12 -31.84 15.28 -8.92
N ARG A 13 -31.76 14.01 -8.60
CA ARG A 13 -30.47 13.36 -8.43
C ARG A 13 -29.73 13.46 -9.75
N VAL A 14 -28.63 14.21 -9.75
CA VAL A 14 -27.69 14.23 -10.87
C VAL A 14 -27.42 12.77 -11.20
N GLN A 15 -27.84 12.32 -12.38
CA GLN A 15 -27.43 11.02 -12.90
C GLN A 15 -25.93 11.14 -13.15
N LEU A 16 -25.14 10.74 -12.17
CA LEU A 16 -23.71 10.63 -12.35
C LEU A 16 -23.51 9.61 -13.46
N LYS A 17 -22.81 10.01 -14.50
CA LYS A 17 -22.37 9.05 -15.51
C LYS A 17 -21.61 7.94 -14.79
N PRO A 18 -21.86 6.66 -15.11
CA PRO A 18 -21.09 5.59 -14.50
C PRO A 18 -19.61 5.87 -14.71
N TYR A 19 -18.83 5.81 -13.62
CA TYR A 19 -17.40 5.93 -13.71
C TYR A 19 -16.88 4.74 -14.52
N ILE A 20 -16.25 5.01 -15.65
CA ILE A 20 -15.54 3.99 -16.42
C ILE A 20 -14.08 4.12 -16.04
N ALA A 21 -13.57 3.14 -15.30
CA ALA A 21 -12.15 3.10 -14.98
C ALA A 21 -11.32 3.15 -16.27
N PRO A 22 -10.27 3.98 -16.33
CA PRO A 22 -9.35 3.95 -17.46
C PRO A 22 -8.73 2.55 -17.59
N ALA A 23 -8.40 2.15 -18.82
CA ALA A 23 -7.76 0.87 -19.08
C ALA A 23 -6.46 0.74 -18.25
N PRO A 24 -6.13 -0.48 -17.78
CA PRO A 24 -4.88 -0.75 -17.08
C PRO A 24 -3.68 -0.24 -17.87
N LYS A 25 -2.76 0.46 -17.20
CA LYS A 25 -1.51 0.88 -17.83
C LYS A 25 -0.54 -0.29 -17.83
N GLN A 26 -0.05 -0.65 -19.00
CA GLN A 26 1.08 -1.57 -19.09
C GLN A 26 2.29 -0.96 -18.35
N ARG A 27 2.84 -1.67 -17.38
CA ARG A 27 3.98 -1.23 -16.56
C ARG A 27 5.22 -2.02 -16.92
N GLU A 28 6.34 -1.32 -17.03
CA GLU A 28 7.62 -1.97 -17.18
C GLU A 28 8.07 -2.57 -15.83
N LEU A 29 8.68 -3.74 -15.89
CA LEU A 29 9.25 -4.38 -14.72
C LEU A 29 10.66 -3.85 -14.45
N ILE A 30 11.03 -3.76 -13.17
CA ILE A 30 12.40 -3.49 -12.75
C ILE A 30 13.20 -4.78 -12.94
N SER A 31 14.26 -4.74 -13.74
CA SER A 31 15.22 -5.83 -13.84
C SER A 31 16.11 -5.91 -12.60
N ASP A 32 16.71 -7.08 -12.34
CA ASP A 32 17.63 -7.24 -11.20
C ASP A 32 18.85 -6.31 -11.31
N THR A 33 19.33 -6.04 -12.51
CA THR A 33 20.43 -5.11 -12.75
C THR A 33 20.03 -3.67 -12.41
N GLU A 34 18.86 -3.20 -12.84
CA GLU A 34 18.34 -1.88 -12.47
C GLU A 34 18.13 -1.77 -10.97
N LEU A 35 17.57 -2.83 -10.36
CA LEU A 35 17.35 -2.88 -8.92
C LEU A 35 18.68 -2.69 -8.15
N MET A 36 19.76 -3.34 -8.57
CA MET A 36 21.06 -3.19 -7.94
C MET A 36 21.69 -1.81 -8.17
N ASN A 37 21.56 -1.28 -9.38
CA ASN A 37 22.16 0.01 -9.76
C ASN A 37 21.47 1.21 -9.10
N GLU A 38 20.20 1.08 -8.76
CA GLU A 38 19.39 2.14 -8.14
C GLU A 38 19.24 1.98 -6.61
N ALA A 39 20.05 1.12 -5.97
CA ALA A 39 20.08 0.97 -4.53
C ALA A 39 20.26 2.32 -3.82
N GLY A 40 19.55 2.54 -2.71
CA GLY A 40 19.45 3.82 -2.03
C GLY A 40 18.31 4.72 -2.54
N GLY A 41 17.66 4.33 -3.65
CA GLY A 41 16.47 4.99 -4.18
C GLY A 41 15.24 4.84 -3.28
N THR A 42 14.10 5.30 -3.79
CA THR A 42 12.81 5.20 -3.07
C THR A 42 11.82 4.36 -3.86
N LEU A 43 11.20 3.41 -3.18
CA LEU A 43 10.13 2.56 -3.69
C LEU A 43 8.86 2.80 -2.89
N VAL A 44 7.75 3.02 -3.57
CA VAL A 44 6.42 2.88 -2.95
C VAL A 44 6.12 1.40 -2.82
N VAL A 45 5.46 0.98 -1.75
CA VAL A 45 5.11 -0.43 -1.47
C VAL A 45 3.67 -0.56 -1.05
N ASP A 46 3.04 -1.64 -1.50
CA ASP A 46 1.70 -2.06 -1.12
C ASP A 46 1.58 -3.59 -1.17
N THR A 47 0.61 -4.16 -0.46
CA THR A 47 0.42 -5.61 -0.37
C THR A 47 -1.05 -6.01 -0.52
N GLU A 48 -1.29 -7.15 -1.17
CA GLU A 48 -2.62 -7.75 -1.31
C GLU A 48 -2.63 -9.18 -0.78
N SER A 49 -3.62 -9.52 0.02
CA SER A 49 -3.74 -10.84 0.65
C SER A 49 -5.11 -11.47 0.39
N TYR A 50 -5.09 -12.69 -0.14
CA TYR A 50 -6.25 -13.54 -0.40
C TYR A 50 -5.96 -14.96 0.11
N ASN A 51 -6.96 -15.83 0.17
CA ASN A 51 -6.78 -17.19 0.69
C ASN A 51 -5.68 -17.98 -0.02
N ASN A 52 -5.59 -17.87 -1.35
CA ASN A 52 -4.65 -18.62 -2.19
C ASN A 52 -3.59 -17.76 -2.89
N TYR A 53 -3.54 -16.45 -2.57
CA TYR A 53 -2.65 -15.53 -3.26
C TYR A 53 -2.18 -14.40 -2.35
N PHE A 54 -0.89 -14.10 -2.40
CA PHE A 54 -0.31 -12.95 -1.72
C PHE A 54 0.62 -12.21 -2.67
N LEU A 55 0.47 -10.89 -2.72
CA LEU A 55 1.26 -10.01 -3.57
C LEU A 55 1.96 -8.95 -2.72
N ILE A 56 3.25 -8.75 -2.99
CA ILE A 56 3.98 -7.53 -2.61
C ILE A 56 4.33 -6.81 -3.89
N ALA A 57 3.91 -5.58 -4.02
CA ALA A 57 4.26 -4.75 -5.17
C ALA A 57 5.07 -3.52 -4.74
N PHE A 58 6.10 -3.22 -5.52
CA PHE A 58 6.93 -2.03 -5.36
C PHE A 58 6.92 -1.22 -6.63
N LYS A 59 6.93 0.11 -6.50
CA LYS A 59 7.08 1.04 -7.62
C LYS A 59 8.24 1.99 -7.36
N ASN A 60 9.18 2.05 -8.29
CA ASN A 60 10.24 3.04 -8.24
C ASN A 60 9.69 4.42 -8.61
N ILE A 61 9.79 5.39 -7.69
CA ILE A 61 9.24 6.74 -7.91
C ILE A 61 9.94 7.50 -9.03
N LYS A 62 11.19 7.16 -9.37
CA LYS A 62 11.98 7.82 -10.41
C LYS A 62 11.68 7.28 -11.81
N THR A 63 11.58 5.95 -11.95
CA THR A 63 11.42 5.28 -13.25
C THR A 63 9.99 4.88 -13.56
N ASN A 64 9.11 4.88 -12.55
CA ASN A 64 7.75 4.34 -12.59
C ASN A 64 7.66 2.84 -12.92
N LYS A 65 8.79 2.13 -12.90
CA LYS A 65 8.83 0.68 -13.07
C LYS A 65 8.40 -0.02 -11.81
N ILE A 66 7.87 -1.23 -11.94
CA ILE A 66 7.35 -2.04 -10.84
C ILE A 66 8.16 -3.31 -10.62
N LEU A 67 8.16 -3.79 -9.39
CA LEU A 67 8.61 -5.11 -8.99
C LEU A 67 7.47 -5.77 -8.25
N THR A 68 7.13 -7.01 -8.62
CA THR A 68 6.17 -7.84 -7.90
C THR A 68 6.86 -9.07 -7.33
N LEU A 69 6.43 -9.50 -6.16
CA LEU A 69 6.78 -10.77 -5.53
C LEU A 69 5.47 -11.44 -5.12
N GLU A 70 5.24 -12.65 -5.63
CA GLU A 70 3.92 -13.31 -5.58
C GLU A 70 4.04 -14.71 -4.98
N ILE A 71 3.16 -15.03 -4.05
CA ILE A 71 2.99 -16.39 -3.53
C ILE A 71 1.67 -16.94 -4.10
N PRO A 72 1.70 -18.12 -4.73
CA PRO A 72 2.79 -19.12 -4.72
C PRO A 72 3.84 -18.98 -5.84
N ASP A 73 3.68 -18.06 -6.80
CA ASP A 73 4.36 -18.17 -8.09
C ASP A 73 5.84 -17.71 -8.11
N ASP A 74 6.11 -16.42 -7.86
CA ASP A 74 7.46 -15.83 -8.03
C ASP A 74 7.93 -15.13 -6.77
N PHE A 75 7.83 -15.80 -5.63
CA PHE A 75 8.30 -15.25 -4.37
C PHE A 75 9.77 -15.57 -4.11
N ASN A 76 10.57 -14.53 -3.96
CA ASN A 76 11.97 -14.65 -3.61
C ASN A 76 12.28 -13.89 -2.31
N ALA A 77 12.33 -14.64 -1.20
CA ALA A 77 12.58 -14.08 0.14
C ALA A 77 13.93 -13.34 0.23
N ARG A 78 14.99 -13.81 -0.47
CA ARG A 78 16.32 -13.13 -0.47
C ARG A 78 16.22 -11.78 -1.20
N LYS A 79 15.52 -11.72 -2.34
CA LYS A 79 15.29 -10.51 -3.09
C LYS A 79 14.46 -9.52 -2.27
N LEU A 80 13.39 -9.99 -1.63
CA LEU A 80 12.58 -9.18 -0.71
C LEU A 80 13.43 -8.56 0.39
N SER A 81 14.19 -9.38 1.13
CA SER A 81 15.05 -8.90 2.21
C SER A 81 16.08 -7.89 1.69
N TRP A 82 16.68 -8.15 0.53
CA TRP A 82 17.64 -7.24 -0.08
C TRP A 82 17.00 -5.88 -0.42
N VAL A 83 15.81 -5.87 -1.03
CA VAL A 83 15.05 -4.64 -1.36
C VAL A 83 14.76 -3.85 -0.08
N MET A 84 14.22 -4.50 0.95
CA MET A 84 13.84 -3.84 2.20
C MET A 84 15.03 -3.23 2.95
N HIS A 85 16.25 -3.73 2.76
CA HIS A 85 17.46 -3.19 3.40
C HIS A 85 18.19 -2.14 2.55
N ASN A 86 18.03 -2.16 1.23
CA ASN A 86 18.80 -1.30 0.33
C ASN A 86 18.01 -0.13 -0.26
N TYR A 87 16.71 -0.08 -0.04
CA TYR A 87 15.86 1.01 -0.49
C TYR A 87 15.17 1.73 0.66
N ARG A 88 14.83 3.00 0.44
CA ARG A 88 13.78 3.64 1.23
C ARG A 88 12.44 3.16 0.70
N THR A 89 11.59 2.64 1.57
CA THR A 89 10.22 2.28 1.21
C THR A 89 9.23 3.33 1.73
N VAL A 90 8.13 3.50 1.02
CA VAL A 90 7.05 4.43 1.35
C VAL A 90 5.73 3.69 1.20
N GLY A 91 4.87 3.76 2.18
CA GLY A 91 3.53 3.17 2.14
C GLY A 91 2.49 4.03 2.84
N PHE A 92 1.25 3.59 2.84
CA PHE A 92 0.15 4.26 3.55
C PHE A 92 -0.46 3.32 4.59
N ASN A 93 -0.45 3.68 5.86
CA ASN A 93 -0.79 2.83 7.02
C ASN A 93 0.02 1.52 7.08
N SER A 94 1.16 1.54 6.47
CA SER A 94 2.00 0.37 6.18
C SER A 94 2.75 -0.15 7.39
N ILE A 95 3.06 0.68 8.40
CA ILE A 95 3.67 0.24 9.67
C ILE A 95 2.74 -0.73 10.41
N ASN A 96 1.43 -0.54 10.28
CA ASN A 96 0.42 -1.33 10.98
C ASN A 96 -0.07 -2.53 10.15
N TYR A 97 0.19 -2.57 8.85
CA TYR A 97 -0.29 -3.63 7.97
C TYR A 97 0.83 -4.18 7.07
N ASP A 98 1.24 -3.47 6.02
CA ASP A 98 2.12 -4.00 4.98
C ASP A 98 3.46 -4.50 5.52
N LEU A 99 4.10 -3.76 6.42
CA LEU A 99 5.37 -4.19 7.00
C LEU A 99 5.23 -5.48 7.83
N LEU A 100 4.08 -5.70 8.47
CA LEU A 100 3.81 -6.95 9.17
C LEU A 100 3.66 -8.10 8.18
N MET A 101 2.87 -7.89 7.12
CA MET A 101 2.64 -8.87 6.05
C MET A 101 3.94 -9.22 5.30
N ILE A 102 4.74 -8.21 4.95
CA ILE A 102 6.05 -8.37 4.29
C ILE A 102 7.00 -9.22 5.14
N TRP A 103 7.18 -8.91 6.41
CA TRP A 103 8.10 -9.65 7.25
C TRP A 103 7.58 -11.02 7.67
N TYR A 104 6.26 -11.18 7.72
CA TYR A 104 5.68 -12.50 7.91
C TYR A 104 5.84 -13.37 6.65
N SER A 105 5.62 -12.83 5.45
CA SER A 105 5.85 -13.57 4.20
C SER A 105 7.31 -13.96 3.99
N TYR A 106 8.26 -13.16 4.49
CA TYR A 106 9.66 -13.53 4.51
C TYR A 106 9.94 -14.80 5.35
N ALA A 107 9.23 -14.94 6.46
CA ALA A 107 9.36 -16.08 7.38
C ALA A 107 8.46 -17.27 7.00
N ASN A 108 7.32 -17.03 6.36
CA ASN A 108 6.32 -18.04 6.04
C ASN A 108 5.62 -17.70 4.73
N GLN A 109 5.70 -18.59 3.73
CA GLN A 109 5.08 -18.43 2.42
C GLN A 109 3.75 -19.20 2.28
N ASP A 110 3.09 -19.53 3.36
CA ASP A 110 1.75 -20.12 3.32
C ASP A 110 0.68 -19.03 3.22
N THR A 111 -0.05 -19.01 2.12
CA THR A 111 -1.06 -17.96 1.83
C THR A 111 -2.21 -17.98 2.82
N ILE A 112 -2.63 -19.14 3.31
CA ILE A 112 -3.68 -19.27 4.33
C ILE A 112 -3.25 -18.61 5.64
N SER A 113 -2.01 -18.87 6.08
CA SER A 113 -1.46 -18.24 7.28
C SER A 113 -1.27 -16.73 7.10
N LEU A 114 -0.91 -16.26 5.90
CA LEU A 114 -0.85 -14.85 5.56
C LEU A 114 -2.23 -14.21 5.64
N GLN A 115 -3.26 -14.82 5.07
CA GLN A 115 -4.63 -14.34 5.15
C GLN A 115 -5.17 -14.33 6.59
N GLN A 116 -4.83 -15.33 7.40
CA GLN A 116 -5.18 -15.33 8.83
C GLN A 116 -4.51 -14.16 9.58
N LEU A 117 -3.22 -13.87 9.31
CA LEU A 117 -2.55 -12.70 9.90
C LEU A 117 -3.24 -11.40 9.45
N SER A 118 -3.56 -11.26 8.16
CA SER A 118 -4.29 -10.12 7.62
C SER A 118 -5.62 -9.91 8.37
N ASN A 119 -6.41 -10.95 8.52
CA ASN A 119 -7.68 -10.90 9.23
C ASN A 119 -7.50 -10.53 10.70
N ASP A 120 -6.48 -11.06 11.38
CA ASP A 120 -6.19 -10.72 12.77
C ASP A 120 -5.76 -9.24 12.92
N ILE A 121 -5.03 -8.68 11.96
CA ILE A 121 -4.67 -7.25 11.96
C ILE A 121 -5.93 -6.38 11.78
N ILE A 122 -6.78 -6.72 10.82
CA ILE A 122 -7.91 -5.88 10.41
C ILE A 122 -9.08 -5.98 11.39
N TYR A 123 -9.46 -7.19 11.80
CA TYR A 123 -10.72 -7.41 12.52
C TYR A 123 -10.56 -7.59 14.02
N VAL A 124 -9.43 -8.13 14.49
CA VAL A 124 -9.23 -8.40 15.92
C VAL A 124 -8.54 -7.24 16.63
N ASN A 125 -7.97 -6.31 15.90
CA ASN A 125 -7.27 -5.12 16.41
C ASN A 125 -6.24 -5.46 17.50
N ASN A 126 -5.55 -6.58 17.35
CA ASN A 126 -4.52 -7.03 18.27
C ASN A 126 -3.32 -6.07 18.26
N HIS A 127 -2.76 -5.81 19.43
CA HIS A 127 -1.52 -5.05 19.50
C HIS A 127 -0.40 -5.76 18.74
N LYS A 128 0.41 -4.99 17.99
CA LYS A 128 1.55 -5.49 17.20
C LYS A 128 2.39 -6.54 17.95
N LYS A 129 2.67 -6.31 19.25
CA LYS A 129 3.45 -7.24 20.08
C LYS A 129 2.80 -8.61 20.22
N GLU A 130 1.47 -8.67 20.30
CA GLU A 130 0.72 -9.93 20.43
C GLU A 130 0.74 -10.70 19.10
N LEU A 131 0.59 -9.99 17.97
CA LEU A 131 0.72 -10.59 16.64
C LEU A 131 2.12 -11.20 16.42
N LEU A 132 3.18 -10.45 16.72
CA LEU A 132 4.55 -10.95 16.60
C LEU A 132 4.79 -12.21 17.44
N LYS A 133 4.26 -12.25 18.67
CA LYS A 133 4.35 -13.42 19.56
C LYS A 133 3.52 -14.60 19.04
N ARG A 134 2.30 -14.35 18.59
CA ARG A 134 1.37 -15.39 18.12
C ARG A 134 1.86 -16.06 16.84
N TYR A 135 2.28 -15.26 15.87
CA TYR A 135 2.75 -15.72 14.55
C TYR A 135 4.27 -16.01 14.51
N LYS A 136 5.00 -15.74 15.61
CA LYS A 136 6.42 -16.05 15.80
C LYS A 136 7.33 -15.52 14.67
N PHE A 137 7.18 -14.26 14.31
CA PHE A 137 8.06 -13.59 13.34
C PHE A 137 8.63 -12.28 13.90
N ILE A 138 9.60 -11.72 13.18
CA ILE A 138 10.31 -10.49 13.54
C ILE A 138 10.11 -9.47 12.44
N VAL A 139 9.80 -8.25 12.81
CA VAL A 139 9.84 -7.09 11.92
C VAL A 139 11.22 -6.47 12.03
N TYR A 140 11.99 -6.54 10.96
CA TYR A 140 13.33 -5.97 10.93
C TYR A 140 13.27 -4.45 10.72
N PRO A 141 14.23 -3.69 11.31
CA PRO A 141 14.35 -2.27 11.04
C PRO A 141 14.56 -2.00 9.54
N THR A 142 13.83 -1.08 8.98
CA THR A 142 13.91 -0.69 7.57
C THR A 142 13.88 0.82 7.44
N ASN A 143 14.45 1.33 6.34
CA ASN A 143 14.31 2.74 5.97
C ASN A 143 12.93 2.96 5.36
N HIS A 144 11.92 3.22 6.20
CA HIS A 144 10.54 3.29 5.79
C HIS A 144 9.87 4.61 6.21
N ILE A 145 8.95 5.10 5.38
CA ILE A 145 8.09 6.25 5.67
C ILE A 145 6.65 5.81 5.51
N ASP A 146 5.86 5.97 6.57
CA ASP A 146 4.42 5.75 6.53
C ASP A 146 3.70 7.09 6.36
N LEU A 147 3.01 7.27 5.24
CA LEU A 147 2.39 8.53 4.88
C LEU A 147 1.21 8.90 5.78
N ILE A 148 0.51 7.93 6.38
CA ILE A 148 -0.60 8.22 7.29
C ILE A 148 -0.12 9.06 8.48
N GLU A 149 1.11 8.85 8.94
CA GLU A 149 1.73 9.59 10.06
C GLU A 149 2.16 11.03 9.66
N VAL A 150 2.30 11.28 8.36
CA VAL A 150 2.66 12.60 7.81
C VAL A 150 1.43 13.39 7.40
N CYS A 151 0.32 12.70 7.13
CA CYS A 151 -0.94 13.29 6.70
C CYS A 151 -1.51 14.27 7.75
N PRO A 152 -2.08 15.41 7.30
CA PRO A 152 -2.60 16.44 8.20
C PRO A 152 -3.89 16.05 8.93
N LEU A 153 -4.62 15.11 8.40
CA LEU A 153 -5.92 14.65 8.90
C LEU A 153 -5.98 13.13 8.88
N LYS A 154 -6.78 12.55 9.76
CA LYS A 154 -7.12 11.12 9.68
C LYS A 154 -7.97 10.86 8.43
N GLY A 155 -7.65 9.82 7.69
CA GLY A 155 -8.39 9.43 6.48
C GLY A 155 -7.79 8.20 5.81
N SER A 156 -8.50 7.63 4.86
CA SER A 156 -8.01 6.54 4.02
C SER A 156 -7.19 7.10 2.84
N LEU A 157 -6.37 6.25 2.20
CA LEU A 157 -5.67 6.58 0.95
C LEU A 157 -6.68 7.10 -0.09
N LYS A 158 -7.80 6.40 -0.30
CA LYS A 158 -8.87 6.80 -1.23
C LYS A 158 -9.42 8.20 -0.96
N LEU A 159 -9.53 8.61 0.32
CA LEU A 159 -9.99 9.96 0.65
C LEU A 159 -8.96 11.01 0.24
N TYR A 160 -7.68 10.73 0.43
CA TYR A 160 -6.61 11.63 0.02
C TYR A 160 -6.51 11.73 -1.49
N THR A 161 -6.52 10.59 -2.18
CA THR A 161 -6.44 10.53 -3.65
C THR A 161 -7.65 11.20 -4.31
N ALA A 162 -8.86 11.01 -3.77
CA ALA A 162 -10.05 11.74 -4.23
C ALA A 162 -9.90 13.27 -4.06
N ARG A 163 -9.27 13.75 -2.99
CA ARG A 163 -8.98 15.18 -2.77
C ARG A 163 -7.89 15.71 -3.70
N LEU A 164 -6.93 14.87 -4.05
CA LEU A 164 -5.87 15.21 -5.00
C LEU A 164 -6.32 15.09 -6.46
N HIS A 165 -7.58 14.66 -6.69
CA HIS A 165 -8.13 14.43 -8.02
C HIS A 165 -7.31 13.44 -8.84
N THR A 166 -6.81 12.36 -8.22
CA THR A 166 -6.10 11.31 -8.92
C THR A 166 -6.96 10.70 -10.02
N LYS A 167 -6.33 10.17 -11.05
CA LYS A 167 -7.04 9.75 -12.27
C LYS A 167 -7.95 8.55 -12.06
N ARG A 168 -7.69 7.73 -11.02
CA ARG A 168 -8.38 6.47 -10.82
C ARG A 168 -8.53 6.17 -9.34
N VAL A 169 -9.72 6.29 -8.81
CA VAL A 169 -10.06 5.82 -7.47
C VAL A 169 -10.85 4.54 -7.61
N GLN A 170 -10.36 3.45 -7.03
CA GLN A 170 -10.96 2.12 -7.16
C GLN A 170 -11.34 1.54 -5.80
N ASP A 171 -12.39 0.73 -5.80
CA ASP A 171 -12.69 -0.16 -4.70
C ASP A 171 -12.00 -1.50 -4.89
N LEU A 172 -11.79 -2.21 -3.79
CA LEU A 172 -11.23 -3.57 -3.80
C LEU A 172 -12.01 -4.44 -4.80
N PRO A 173 -11.34 -5.10 -5.76
CA PRO A 173 -12.04 -5.76 -6.85
C PRO A 173 -12.81 -7.00 -6.42
N PHE A 174 -12.34 -7.69 -5.38
CA PHE A 174 -12.92 -8.94 -4.89
C PHE A 174 -12.92 -8.98 -3.37
N ASN A 175 -13.80 -9.81 -2.79
CA ASN A 175 -13.73 -10.10 -1.36
C ASN A 175 -12.42 -10.84 -1.04
N VAL A 176 -11.73 -10.44 0.03
CA VAL A 176 -10.44 -11.02 0.44
C VAL A 176 -10.52 -12.47 0.92
N ASP A 177 -11.71 -12.92 1.34
CA ASP A 177 -11.96 -14.27 1.87
C ASP A 177 -12.26 -15.32 0.78
N ILE A 178 -11.91 -15.05 -0.48
CA ILE A 178 -12.09 -15.98 -1.58
C ILE A 178 -10.75 -16.50 -2.11
N ASP A 179 -10.81 -17.65 -2.79
CA ASP A 179 -9.74 -18.11 -3.65
C ASP A 179 -9.84 -17.38 -5.00
N LEU A 180 -8.76 -16.75 -5.43
CA LEU A 180 -8.69 -16.08 -6.73
C LEU A 180 -8.53 -17.11 -7.86
N THR A 181 -9.24 -16.89 -8.97
CA THR A 181 -8.97 -17.61 -10.21
C THR A 181 -7.80 -16.97 -10.98
N SER A 182 -7.27 -17.70 -11.97
CA SER A 182 -6.20 -17.20 -12.86
C SER A 182 -6.58 -15.91 -13.59
N GLU A 183 -7.86 -15.70 -13.89
CA GLU A 183 -8.36 -14.50 -14.56
C GLU A 183 -8.51 -13.33 -13.59
N GLN A 184 -8.67 -13.58 -12.28
CA GLN A 184 -8.82 -12.54 -11.26
C GLN A 184 -7.47 -11.98 -10.79
N ILE A 185 -6.41 -12.78 -10.78
CA ILE A 185 -5.07 -12.36 -10.35
C ILE A 185 -4.58 -11.10 -11.10
N PRO A 186 -4.66 -10.99 -12.44
CA PRO A 186 -4.27 -9.76 -13.13
C PRO A 186 -5.07 -8.53 -12.72
N VAL A 187 -6.35 -8.69 -12.34
CA VAL A 187 -7.19 -7.59 -11.86
C VAL A 187 -6.72 -7.10 -10.49
N VAL A 188 -6.36 -8.01 -9.58
CA VAL A 188 -5.79 -7.67 -8.27
C VAL A 188 -4.43 -6.98 -8.43
N LYS A 189 -3.59 -7.46 -9.35
CA LYS A 189 -2.30 -6.80 -9.66
C LYS A 189 -2.48 -5.39 -10.17
N ASP A 190 -3.42 -5.16 -11.08
CA ASP A 190 -3.73 -3.81 -11.60
C ASP A 190 -4.28 -2.90 -10.50
N TYR A 191 -5.09 -3.43 -9.60
CA TYR A 191 -5.59 -2.71 -8.43
C TYR A 191 -4.43 -2.28 -7.52
N CYS A 192 -3.56 -3.20 -7.11
CA CYS A 192 -2.40 -2.92 -6.27
C CYS A 192 -1.46 -1.88 -6.94
N VAL A 193 -1.21 -1.99 -8.25
CA VAL A 193 -0.41 -1.01 -9.00
C VAL A 193 -1.07 0.38 -9.01
N ASN A 194 -2.39 0.45 -9.05
CA ASN A 194 -3.09 1.72 -8.91
C ASN A 194 -2.90 2.33 -7.52
N ASP A 195 -2.96 1.52 -6.45
CA ASP A 195 -2.73 2.01 -5.08
C ASP A 195 -1.27 2.46 -4.88
N LEU A 196 -0.29 1.85 -5.59
CA LEU A 196 1.07 2.37 -5.68
C LEU A 196 1.16 3.73 -6.39
N ASP A 197 0.37 3.96 -7.45
CA ASP A 197 0.30 5.25 -8.12
C ASP A 197 -0.28 6.32 -7.18
N ASP A 198 -1.36 6.00 -6.51
CA ASP A 198 -2.04 6.87 -5.55
C ASP A 198 -1.13 7.22 -4.36
N THR A 199 -0.42 6.24 -3.82
CA THR A 199 0.56 6.46 -2.74
C THR A 199 1.73 7.32 -3.20
N HIS A 200 2.20 7.16 -4.44
CA HIS A 200 3.24 8.00 -5.03
C HIS A 200 2.77 9.46 -5.18
N GLU A 201 1.57 9.70 -5.71
CA GLU A 201 1.02 11.06 -5.83
C GLU A 201 0.85 11.72 -4.45
N LEU A 202 0.42 10.96 -3.44
CA LEU A 202 0.35 11.44 -2.06
C LEU A 202 1.74 11.74 -1.46
N PHE A 203 2.74 10.90 -1.74
CA PHE A 203 4.13 11.14 -1.33
C PHE A 203 4.66 12.46 -1.90
N ASP A 204 4.44 12.73 -3.18
CA ASP A 204 4.84 13.98 -3.82
C ASP A 204 4.11 15.18 -3.22
N PHE A 205 2.81 15.06 -2.95
CA PHE A 205 2.03 16.10 -2.27
C PHE A 205 2.54 16.41 -0.85
N LEU A 206 2.99 15.39 -0.12
CA LEU A 206 3.49 15.54 1.25
C LEU A 206 4.99 15.86 1.32
N LYS A 207 5.67 16.03 0.19
CA LYS A 207 7.13 16.15 0.11
C LYS A 207 7.70 17.20 1.06
N GLU A 208 7.15 18.39 1.10
CA GLU A 208 7.64 19.47 1.98
C GLU A 208 7.57 19.09 3.47
N ARG A 209 6.52 18.38 3.87
CA ARG A 209 6.36 17.88 5.24
C ARG A 209 7.35 16.77 5.57
N ILE A 210 7.61 15.90 4.62
CA ILE A 210 8.60 14.81 4.75
C ILE A 210 9.99 15.39 4.85
N ASP A 211 10.34 16.37 4.02
CA ASP A 211 11.63 17.05 4.03
C ASP A 211 11.86 17.80 5.35
N LEU A 212 10.84 18.46 5.89
CA LEU A 212 10.89 19.06 7.23
C LEU A 212 11.17 18.03 8.32
N ARG A 213 10.43 16.91 8.35
CA ARG A 213 10.62 15.81 9.29
C ARG A 213 11.99 15.15 9.16
N GLN A 214 12.51 15.06 7.94
CA GLN A 214 13.87 14.57 7.68
C GLN A 214 14.92 15.51 8.30
N SER A 215 14.74 16.83 8.19
CA SER A 215 15.61 17.82 8.83
C SER A 215 15.57 17.71 10.35
N MET A 216 14.36 17.56 10.92
CA MET A 216 14.16 17.32 12.35
C MET A 216 14.84 16.00 12.80
N THR A 217 14.73 14.94 11.99
CA THR A 217 15.41 13.65 12.25
C THR A 217 16.92 13.84 12.41
N ILE A 218 17.53 14.65 11.55
CA ILE A 218 18.98 14.94 11.60
C ILE A 218 19.31 15.78 12.84
N GLU A 219 18.52 16.79 13.14
CA GLU A 219 18.75 17.71 14.27
C GLU A 219 18.62 17.00 15.63
N TYR A 220 17.59 16.17 15.79
CA TYR A 220 17.30 15.50 17.07
C TYR A 220 17.94 14.12 17.21
N GLY A 221 18.53 13.55 16.15
CA GLY A 221 19.15 12.22 16.17
C GLY A 221 18.17 11.06 16.34
N GLU A 222 16.87 11.32 16.12
CA GLU A 222 15.80 10.31 16.19
C GLU A 222 14.98 10.30 14.89
N ASP A 223 14.57 9.13 14.42
CA ASP A 223 13.72 9.05 13.23
C ASP A 223 12.31 9.58 13.51
N LEU A 224 12.06 10.80 13.03
CA LEU A 224 10.79 11.51 13.14
C LEU A 224 9.94 11.46 11.87
N ARG A 225 10.39 10.79 10.81
CA ARG A 225 9.73 10.79 9.49
C ARG A 225 8.32 10.20 9.53
N SER A 226 8.09 9.20 10.38
CA SER A 226 6.81 8.52 10.58
C SER A 226 6.38 8.54 12.05
N LYS A 227 6.59 9.65 12.74
CA LYS A 227 6.08 9.86 14.10
C LYS A 227 5.08 11.02 14.08
N SER A 228 3.89 10.79 14.64
CA SER A 228 2.84 11.79 14.86
C SER A 228 2.99 12.43 16.24
#